data_86f7d032d4eee5a13c75c82bd5742d6e
#
_entry.id   86f7d032d4eee5a13c75c82bd5742d6e
#
_cell.length_a   1.000
_cell.length_b   1.000
_cell.length_c   1.000
_cell.angle_alpha   90.00
_cell.angle_beta   90.00
_cell.angle_gamma   90.00
#
_symmetry.space_group_name_H-M   'P 1'
#
loop_
_entity.id
_entity.type
_entity.pdbx_description
1 polymer ?
#
loop_
_entity_poly.entity_id
_entity_poly.type
_entity_poly.pdbx_seq_one_letter_code
_entity_poly.pdbx_strand_id
1 'polypeptide(L)'
;MLTLSAAAVSGACSEQEYEDLTKPEKVTGNTQYAPYTIDWTEAADSCSTAFIERFYCSENRNGYEGVFSYREYNATGSANSNNYWQQAHAMAAMVEYYNRIKATDAEEKARIEGYFQKWYDKRGNNYEGNQNWRGSTGFGNDFTDDTCWIIIALFQMYDATGNQTYYDAAKQTWDECVWPRHELTQSGWLPWKWSDLGPNECTNGPAAIAAATLAQYSRAAGNEEAAQEYIDQACTCFDQNIDVMASDGTLGSTPLSYTQGTCMEAGRLIWKLTGDTGY
;
A
#
# COMPACT_ATOMS: atom_id res chain seq x y z
N MET A 1 28.87 21.92 -5.21
CA MET A 1 28.06 22.25 -6.38
C MET A 1 28.31 21.19 -7.43
N LEU A 2 27.62 20.07 -7.34
CA LEU A 2 27.65 19.00 -8.32
C LEU A 2 26.28 19.02 -9.01
N THR A 3 26.24 19.63 -10.18
CA THR A 3 25.13 19.50 -11.11
C THR A 3 25.16 18.08 -11.67
N LEU A 4 24.46 17.17 -11.07
CA LEU A 4 24.08 15.91 -11.71
C LEU A 4 23.07 16.27 -12.79
N SER A 5 23.54 16.24 -14.03
CA SER A 5 22.71 16.50 -15.20
C SER A 5 21.60 15.44 -15.28
N ALA A 6 20.37 15.89 -15.35
CA ALA A 6 19.18 15.08 -15.61
C ALA A 6 19.23 14.27 -16.93
N ALA A 7 20.34 14.33 -17.66
CA ALA A 7 20.56 13.62 -18.92
C ALA A 7 21.00 12.16 -18.76
N ALA A 8 21.38 11.71 -17.55
CA ALA A 8 21.81 10.32 -17.34
C ALA A 8 20.68 9.36 -16.98
N VAL A 9 19.50 9.89 -16.58
CA VAL A 9 18.34 9.08 -16.23
C VAL A 9 17.38 8.88 -17.40
N SER A 10 17.43 9.77 -18.40
CA SER A 10 16.61 9.64 -19.62
C SER A 10 17.13 8.60 -20.63
N GLY A 11 18.31 8.03 -20.39
CA GLY A 11 18.88 6.98 -21.25
C GLY A 11 18.50 5.55 -20.87
N ALA A 12 17.91 5.34 -19.66
CA ALA A 12 17.56 4.00 -19.17
C ALA A 12 16.13 3.57 -19.52
N CYS A 13 15.27 4.51 -19.98
CA CYS A 13 13.91 4.22 -20.44
C CYS A 13 13.62 5.11 -21.64
N SER A 14 14.23 4.84 -22.78
CA SER A 14 13.79 5.47 -24.03
C SER A 14 12.44 4.84 -24.44
N GLU A 15 11.53 5.65 -24.99
CA GLU A 15 10.29 5.12 -25.57
C GLU A 15 10.57 3.98 -26.57
N GLN A 16 11.72 4.03 -27.21
CA GLN A 16 12.17 3.03 -28.17
C GLN A 16 12.58 1.71 -27.51
N GLU A 17 13.19 1.72 -26.32
CA GLU A 17 13.45 0.51 -25.54
C GLU A 17 12.16 -0.11 -25.02
N TYR A 18 11.21 0.71 -24.58
CA TYR A 18 9.90 0.23 -24.14
C TYR A 18 9.07 -0.35 -25.29
N GLU A 19 9.10 0.29 -26.47
CA GLU A 19 8.48 -0.25 -27.68
C GLU A 19 9.14 -1.55 -28.14
N ASP A 20 10.44 -1.70 -27.98
CA ASP A 20 11.18 -2.90 -28.36
C ASP A 20 10.90 -4.07 -27.40
N LEU A 21 10.65 -3.80 -26.10
CA LEU A 21 10.20 -4.81 -25.13
C LEU A 21 8.75 -5.26 -25.36
N THR A 22 7.92 -4.43 -25.98
CA THR A 22 6.54 -4.75 -26.32
C THR A 22 6.38 -5.36 -27.72
N LYS A 23 7.40 -5.25 -28.57
CA LYS A 23 7.42 -5.94 -29.87
C LYS A 23 7.89 -7.37 -29.63
N PRO A 24 7.07 -8.38 -29.95
CA PRO A 24 7.55 -9.75 -29.92
C PRO A 24 8.80 -9.81 -30.81
N GLU A 25 9.91 -10.32 -30.27
CA GLU A 25 11.08 -10.63 -31.10
C GLU A 25 10.60 -11.31 -32.36
N LYS A 26 11.11 -10.88 -33.52
CA LYS A 26 10.89 -11.61 -34.77
C LYS A 26 11.46 -13.00 -34.58
N VAL A 27 10.64 -13.92 -34.09
CA VAL A 27 10.95 -15.33 -34.07
C VAL A 27 11.08 -15.73 -35.53
N THR A 28 12.29 -15.76 -36.03
CA THR A 28 12.62 -16.29 -37.35
C THR A 28 12.52 -17.81 -37.31
N GLY A 29 11.32 -18.27 -37.27
CA GLY A 29 10.96 -19.68 -37.29
C GLY A 29 9.46 -19.80 -37.30
N ASN A 30 8.98 -20.51 -38.23
CA ASN A 30 7.67 -20.95 -38.64
C ASN A 30 6.54 -20.99 -37.57
N THR A 31 6.41 -19.97 -36.75
CA THR A 31 5.33 -19.77 -35.79
C THR A 31 4.33 -18.81 -36.39
N GLN A 32 3.25 -19.33 -36.88
CA GLN A 32 2.05 -18.61 -37.31
C GLN A 32 1.32 -17.98 -36.12
N TYR A 33 2.01 -17.11 -35.34
CA TYR A 33 1.30 -16.27 -34.41
C TYR A 33 0.96 -14.97 -35.13
N ALA A 34 -0.31 -14.76 -35.38
CA ALA A 34 -0.78 -13.44 -35.75
C ALA A 34 -0.39 -12.45 -34.63
N PRO A 35 0.10 -11.24 -34.97
CA PRO A 35 0.30 -10.22 -33.96
C PRO A 35 -1.02 -10.00 -33.22
N TYR A 36 -1.04 -10.26 -31.93
CA TYR A 36 -2.21 -9.98 -31.10
C TYR A 36 -2.00 -8.65 -30.39
N THR A 37 -3.05 -7.88 -30.31
CA THR A 37 -3.08 -6.67 -29.49
C THR A 37 -3.68 -7.05 -28.14
N ILE A 38 -2.98 -6.76 -27.06
CA ILE A 38 -3.51 -6.94 -25.72
C ILE A 38 -4.44 -5.76 -25.42
N ASP A 39 -5.69 -6.06 -25.10
CA ASP A 39 -6.54 -5.11 -24.42
C ASP A 39 -6.19 -5.17 -22.91
N TRP A 40 -5.43 -4.17 -22.48
CA TRP A 40 -4.95 -4.12 -21.11
C TRP A 40 -6.06 -3.91 -20.09
N THR A 41 -7.17 -3.27 -20.48
CA THR A 41 -8.34 -3.10 -19.61
C THR A 41 -9.04 -4.44 -19.40
N GLU A 42 -9.32 -5.17 -20.47
CA GLU A 42 -9.92 -6.51 -20.39
C GLU A 42 -9.01 -7.48 -19.63
N ALA A 43 -7.71 -7.42 -19.86
CA ALA A 43 -6.74 -8.26 -19.15
C ALA A 43 -6.71 -7.93 -17.65
N ALA A 44 -6.73 -6.64 -17.27
CA ALA A 44 -6.76 -6.21 -15.86
C ALA A 44 -8.06 -6.65 -15.17
N ASP A 45 -9.21 -6.53 -15.85
CA ASP A 45 -10.50 -6.93 -15.30
C ASP A 45 -10.59 -8.45 -15.13
N SER A 46 -10.13 -9.21 -16.12
CA SER A 46 -10.05 -10.67 -16.05
C SER A 46 -9.14 -11.14 -14.91
N CYS A 47 -7.97 -10.53 -14.75
CA CYS A 47 -7.06 -10.83 -13.64
C CYS A 47 -7.68 -10.48 -12.29
N SER A 48 -8.32 -9.32 -12.17
CA SER A 48 -8.94 -8.88 -10.92
C SER A 48 -10.12 -9.77 -10.54
N THR A 49 -10.98 -10.12 -11.48
CA THR A 49 -12.10 -11.04 -11.26
C THR A 49 -11.58 -12.41 -10.81
N ALA A 50 -10.63 -12.98 -11.53
CA ALA A 50 -10.03 -14.27 -11.16
C ALA A 50 -9.35 -14.22 -9.79
N PHE A 51 -8.68 -13.12 -9.45
CA PHE A 51 -8.07 -12.92 -8.14
C PHE A 51 -9.13 -12.89 -7.02
N ILE A 52 -10.18 -12.10 -7.19
CA ILE A 52 -11.27 -12.00 -6.20
C ILE A 52 -11.96 -13.36 -6.02
N GLU A 53 -12.32 -14.03 -7.09
CA GLU A 53 -13.01 -15.33 -7.05
C GLU A 53 -12.17 -16.43 -6.38
N ARG A 54 -10.86 -16.39 -6.55
CA ARG A 54 -9.96 -17.43 -6.05
C ARG A 54 -9.47 -17.19 -4.63
N PHE A 55 -9.32 -15.93 -4.21
CA PHE A 55 -8.66 -15.60 -2.96
C PHE A 55 -9.57 -14.89 -1.95
N TYR A 56 -10.62 -14.19 -2.37
CA TYR A 56 -11.53 -13.55 -1.44
C TYR A 56 -12.58 -14.55 -0.90
N CYS A 57 -12.66 -14.67 0.41
CA CYS A 57 -13.63 -15.54 1.09
C CYS A 57 -14.98 -14.82 1.20
N SER A 58 -15.79 -14.87 0.14
CA SER A 58 -17.12 -14.24 0.11
C SER A 58 -18.14 -14.93 1.02
N GLU A 59 -17.90 -16.20 1.37
CA GLU A 59 -18.72 -17.03 2.23
C GLU A 59 -17.89 -17.61 3.37
N ASN A 60 -18.56 -17.99 4.46
CA ASN A 60 -17.87 -18.60 5.59
C ASN A 60 -17.32 -19.98 5.23
N ARG A 61 -15.99 -20.11 5.27
CA ARG A 61 -15.29 -21.39 5.18
C ARG A 61 -14.28 -21.50 6.32
N ASN A 62 -14.52 -22.41 7.23
CA ASN A 62 -13.67 -22.65 8.40
C ASN A 62 -13.45 -21.39 9.27
N GLY A 63 -14.46 -20.53 9.39
CA GLY A 63 -14.37 -19.29 10.15
C GLY A 63 -13.85 -18.08 9.39
N TYR A 64 -13.42 -18.26 8.13
CA TYR A 64 -12.96 -17.17 7.28
C TYR A 64 -14.06 -16.72 6.34
N GLU A 65 -14.52 -15.51 6.54
CA GLU A 65 -15.42 -14.78 5.65
C GLU A 65 -15.01 -13.31 5.66
N GLY A 66 -15.07 -12.65 4.53
CA GLY A 66 -14.73 -11.24 4.44
C GLY A 66 -13.22 -10.95 4.49
N VAL A 67 -12.37 -11.94 4.21
CA VAL A 67 -10.90 -11.81 4.19
C VAL A 67 -10.34 -12.48 2.94
N PHE A 68 -9.11 -12.12 2.57
CA PHE A 68 -8.38 -12.83 1.51
C PHE A 68 -7.68 -14.05 2.09
N SER A 69 -7.80 -15.17 1.39
CA SER A 69 -7.07 -16.39 1.72
C SER A 69 -5.61 -16.27 1.27
N TYR A 70 -4.70 -16.78 2.08
CA TYR A 70 -3.27 -16.88 1.73
C TYR A 70 -3.02 -17.88 0.58
N ARG A 71 -3.90 -18.85 0.41
CA ARG A 71 -3.86 -19.84 -0.66
C ARG A 71 -5.12 -19.76 -1.48
N GLU A 72 -5.04 -20.24 -2.72
CA GLU A 72 -6.22 -20.35 -3.55
C GLU A 72 -7.33 -21.11 -2.80
N TYR A 73 -8.45 -20.46 -2.67
CA TYR A 73 -9.56 -20.84 -1.82
C TYR A 73 -10.17 -22.21 -2.18
N ASN A 74 -10.15 -22.59 -3.45
CA ASN A 74 -10.73 -23.84 -3.95
C ASN A 74 -9.75 -25.02 -3.98
N ALA A 75 -8.46 -24.80 -3.77
CA ALA A 75 -7.45 -25.85 -3.98
C ALA A 75 -7.39 -26.90 -2.87
N THR A 76 -7.76 -26.54 -1.61
CA THR A 76 -7.63 -27.42 -0.46
C THR A 76 -8.82 -27.38 0.51
N GLY A 77 -9.82 -26.55 0.28
CA GLY A 77 -10.95 -26.38 1.19
C GLY A 77 -10.61 -25.64 2.50
N SER A 78 -9.39 -25.14 2.67
CA SER A 78 -8.97 -24.36 3.83
C SER A 78 -8.53 -22.97 3.42
N ALA A 79 -9.24 -21.96 3.87
CA ALA A 79 -8.80 -20.58 3.84
C ALA A 79 -7.80 -20.36 5.00
N ASN A 80 -6.81 -19.49 4.76
CA ASN A 80 -5.86 -19.04 5.77
C ASN A 80 -5.59 -17.55 5.55
N SER A 81 -5.85 -16.72 6.57
CA SER A 81 -5.76 -15.27 6.50
C SER A 81 -4.58 -14.70 7.31
N ASN A 82 -3.57 -15.50 7.57
CA ASN A 82 -2.58 -15.22 8.58
C ASN A 82 -1.60 -14.09 8.28
N ASN A 83 -1.56 -13.52 7.10
CA ASN A 83 -0.62 -12.46 6.78
C ASN A 83 -1.31 -11.11 6.65
N TYR A 84 -1.08 -10.26 7.62
CA TYR A 84 -1.78 -9.01 7.79
C TYR A 84 -1.53 -8.00 6.65
N TRP A 85 -0.25 -7.74 6.29
CA TRP A 85 0.10 -6.87 5.18
C TRP A 85 -0.46 -7.34 3.83
N GLN A 86 -0.60 -8.64 3.64
CA GLN A 86 -1.16 -9.20 2.42
C GLN A 86 -2.66 -8.89 2.28
N GLN A 87 -3.39 -8.76 3.39
CA GLN A 87 -4.77 -8.30 3.36
C GLN A 87 -4.87 -6.88 2.78
N ALA A 88 -3.95 -5.99 3.15
CA ALA A 88 -3.90 -4.63 2.65
C ALA A 88 -3.63 -4.57 1.15
N HIS A 89 -2.62 -5.29 0.67
CA HIS A 89 -2.28 -5.32 -0.77
C HIS A 89 -3.37 -5.98 -1.61
N ALA A 90 -3.98 -7.03 -1.09
CA ALA A 90 -5.11 -7.68 -1.74
C ALA A 90 -6.33 -6.75 -1.82
N MET A 91 -6.59 -5.98 -0.76
CA MET A 91 -7.63 -4.95 -0.77
C MET A 91 -7.31 -3.84 -1.76
N ALA A 92 -6.07 -3.37 -1.84
CA ALA A 92 -5.64 -2.38 -2.83
C ALA A 92 -5.94 -2.86 -4.26
N ALA A 93 -5.65 -4.12 -4.59
CA ALA A 93 -5.99 -4.69 -5.89
C ALA A 93 -7.52 -4.72 -6.15
N MET A 94 -8.32 -5.02 -5.13
CA MET A 94 -9.78 -4.99 -5.23
C MET A 94 -10.30 -3.54 -5.40
N VAL A 95 -9.69 -2.57 -4.74
CA VAL A 95 -10.02 -1.14 -4.90
C VAL A 95 -9.72 -0.67 -6.34
N GLU A 96 -8.61 -1.07 -6.92
CA GLU A 96 -8.29 -0.76 -8.31
C GLU A 96 -9.31 -1.36 -9.28
N TYR A 97 -9.77 -2.57 -9.05
CA TYR A 97 -10.87 -3.15 -9.82
C TYR A 97 -12.16 -2.35 -9.66
N TYR A 98 -12.54 -2.04 -8.42
CA TYR A 98 -13.71 -1.21 -8.13
C TYR A 98 -13.67 0.14 -8.85
N ASN A 99 -12.53 0.81 -8.88
CA ASN A 99 -12.36 2.09 -9.56
C ASN A 99 -12.64 2.01 -11.06
N ARG A 100 -12.34 0.88 -11.70
CA ARG A 100 -12.62 0.67 -13.13
C ARG A 100 -14.10 0.41 -13.41
N ILE A 101 -14.80 -0.30 -12.51
CA ILE A 101 -16.17 -0.76 -12.79
C ILE A 101 -17.26 0.14 -12.19
N LYS A 102 -16.96 0.93 -11.16
CA LYS A 102 -17.95 1.67 -10.35
C LYS A 102 -18.85 2.62 -11.13
N ALA A 103 -18.41 3.10 -12.30
CA ALA A 103 -19.19 4.01 -13.15
C ALA A 103 -20.01 3.27 -14.22
N THR A 104 -19.71 2.00 -14.51
CA THR A 104 -20.25 1.26 -15.65
C THR A 104 -21.08 0.04 -15.25
N ASP A 105 -20.86 -0.52 -14.06
CA ASP A 105 -21.54 -1.71 -13.57
C ASP A 105 -22.06 -1.49 -12.15
N ALA A 106 -23.33 -1.15 -12.02
CA ALA A 106 -23.95 -0.86 -10.73
C ALA A 106 -24.13 -2.11 -9.85
N GLU A 107 -24.33 -3.28 -10.44
CA GLU A 107 -24.49 -4.53 -9.71
C GLU A 107 -23.15 -4.99 -9.15
N GLU A 108 -22.12 -4.99 -9.98
CA GLU A 108 -20.78 -5.35 -9.56
C GLU A 108 -20.20 -4.35 -8.54
N LYS A 109 -20.45 -3.05 -8.74
CA LYS A 109 -20.14 -2.01 -7.76
C LYS A 109 -20.71 -2.36 -6.38
N ALA A 110 -22.00 -2.66 -6.30
CA ALA A 110 -22.66 -2.97 -5.03
C ALA A 110 -22.09 -4.26 -4.40
N ARG A 111 -21.76 -5.25 -5.22
CA ARG A 111 -21.12 -6.49 -4.78
C ARG A 111 -19.76 -6.21 -4.12
N ILE A 112 -18.92 -5.41 -4.76
CA ILE A 112 -17.58 -5.09 -4.23
C ILE A 112 -17.68 -4.20 -2.99
N GLU A 113 -18.61 -3.24 -2.94
CA GLU A 113 -18.86 -2.46 -1.70
C GLU A 113 -19.28 -3.36 -0.52
N GLY A 114 -20.07 -4.40 -0.79
CA GLY A 114 -20.41 -5.42 0.20
C GLY A 114 -19.17 -6.20 0.68
N TYR A 115 -18.20 -6.44 -0.20
CA TYR A 115 -16.93 -7.08 0.15
C TYR A 115 -16.03 -6.15 0.99
N PHE A 116 -15.97 -4.87 0.67
CA PHE A 116 -15.29 -3.87 1.48
C PHE A 116 -15.84 -3.82 2.91
N GLN A 117 -17.17 -3.82 3.03
CA GLN A 117 -17.81 -3.81 4.35
C GLN A 117 -17.50 -5.08 5.14
N LYS A 118 -17.60 -6.25 4.53
CA LYS A 118 -17.26 -7.53 5.18
C LYS A 118 -15.80 -7.56 5.66
N TRP A 119 -14.87 -7.10 4.82
CA TRP A 119 -13.46 -7.03 5.18
C TRP A 119 -13.23 -6.07 6.36
N TYR A 120 -13.85 -4.90 6.30
CA TYR A 120 -13.81 -3.93 7.39
C TYR A 120 -14.35 -4.51 8.70
N ASP A 121 -15.46 -5.24 8.66
CA ASP A 121 -16.09 -5.82 9.85
C ASP A 121 -15.26 -6.97 10.46
N LYS A 122 -14.36 -7.56 9.69
CA LYS A 122 -13.45 -8.61 10.17
C LYS A 122 -12.24 -8.08 10.95
N ARG A 123 -12.05 -6.78 11.00
CA ARG A 123 -10.96 -6.16 11.78
C ARG A 123 -10.89 -6.71 13.19
N GLY A 124 -9.68 -6.93 13.69
CA GLY A 124 -9.45 -7.52 15.00
C GLY A 124 -9.70 -9.02 15.11
N ASN A 125 -10.22 -9.66 14.06
CA ASN A 125 -10.44 -11.11 14.00
C ASN A 125 -9.63 -11.70 12.85
N ASN A 126 -9.12 -12.91 13.03
CA ASN A 126 -8.37 -13.65 12.00
C ASN A 126 -7.11 -12.95 11.44
N TYR A 127 -6.64 -11.89 12.08
CA TYR A 127 -5.40 -11.23 11.78
C TYR A 127 -4.32 -11.66 12.76
N GLU A 128 -3.11 -11.88 12.29
CA GLU A 128 -1.95 -12.07 13.15
C GLU A 128 -1.60 -10.78 13.89
N GLY A 129 -0.91 -10.93 15.00
CA GLY A 129 -0.33 -9.85 15.75
C GLY A 129 -0.79 -9.78 17.19
N ASN A 130 -0.11 -8.93 17.95
CA ASN A 130 -0.37 -8.74 19.37
C ASN A 130 -1.66 -7.95 19.57
N GLN A 131 -2.61 -8.54 20.28
CA GLN A 131 -3.90 -7.94 20.61
C GLN A 131 -3.79 -6.58 21.34
N ASN A 132 -2.69 -6.36 22.06
CA ASN A 132 -2.49 -5.14 22.84
C ASN A 132 -2.31 -3.88 21.97
N TRP A 133 -1.95 -4.01 20.70
CA TRP A 133 -1.71 -2.90 19.79
C TRP A 133 -2.82 -2.67 18.75
N ARG A 134 -3.96 -3.33 18.90
CA ARG A 134 -5.08 -3.21 17.94
C ARG A 134 -5.76 -1.86 17.95
N GLY A 135 -5.66 -1.12 19.07
CA GLY A 135 -6.37 0.13 19.25
C GLY A 135 -7.89 -0.05 19.29
N SER A 136 -8.62 1.05 19.40
CA SER A 136 -10.09 1.05 19.45
C SER A 136 -10.72 0.66 18.11
N THR A 137 -10.01 0.89 16.98
CA THR A 137 -10.46 0.51 15.64
C THR A 137 -10.36 -0.99 15.37
N GLY A 138 -9.51 -1.70 16.10
CA GLY A 138 -9.21 -3.10 15.88
C GLY A 138 -8.23 -3.38 14.73
N PHE A 139 -7.70 -2.35 14.06
CA PHE A 139 -6.78 -2.49 12.92
C PHE A 139 -5.30 -2.48 13.28
N GLY A 140 -4.93 -2.12 14.52
CA GLY A 140 -3.54 -2.18 14.94
C GLY A 140 -2.99 -3.62 14.94
N ASN A 141 -1.69 -3.75 14.70
CA ASN A 141 -0.96 -5.00 14.69
C ASN A 141 0.34 -4.83 15.49
N ASP A 142 0.97 -5.92 15.88
CA ASP A 142 2.27 -5.90 16.56
C ASP A 142 3.35 -5.27 15.67
N PHE A 143 3.28 -5.53 14.36
CA PHE A 143 4.16 -4.98 13.36
C PHE A 143 3.65 -3.62 12.86
N THR A 144 4.53 -2.65 12.89
CA THR A 144 4.18 -1.26 12.54
C THR A 144 3.95 -1.10 11.05
N ASP A 145 4.80 -1.71 10.23
CA ASP A 145 4.67 -1.73 8.76
C ASP A 145 3.34 -2.35 8.32
N ASP A 146 2.96 -3.49 8.90
CA ASP A 146 1.67 -4.15 8.64
C ASP A 146 0.50 -3.20 8.91
N THR A 147 0.55 -2.47 10.03
CA THR A 147 -0.48 -1.48 10.38
C THR A 147 -0.50 -0.32 9.39
N CYS A 148 0.66 0.18 8.95
CA CYS A 148 0.75 1.23 7.95
C CYS A 148 0.13 0.81 6.60
N TRP A 149 0.36 -0.43 6.16
CA TRP A 149 -0.26 -0.96 4.95
C TRP A 149 -1.77 -1.01 5.02
N ILE A 150 -2.33 -1.38 6.16
CA ILE A 150 -3.79 -1.34 6.38
C ILE A 150 -4.32 0.10 6.34
N ILE A 151 -3.63 1.05 6.96
CA ILE A 151 -3.99 2.48 6.90
C ILE A 151 -4.04 2.96 5.45
N ILE A 152 -3.02 2.63 4.65
CA ILE A 152 -2.97 3.00 3.23
C ILE A 152 -4.14 2.37 2.47
N ALA A 153 -4.46 1.09 2.72
CA ALA A 153 -5.60 0.44 2.07
C ALA A 153 -6.95 1.09 2.46
N LEU A 154 -7.11 1.48 3.72
CA LEU A 154 -8.30 2.21 4.18
C LEU A 154 -8.44 3.58 3.50
N PHE A 155 -7.34 4.31 3.29
CA PHE A 155 -7.37 5.55 2.51
C PHE A 155 -7.77 5.31 1.06
N GLN A 156 -7.25 4.27 0.43
CA GLN A 156 -7.64 3.89 -0.93
C GLN A 156 -9.13 3.54 -1.01
N MET A 157 -9.67 2.84 0.00
CA MET A 157 -11.11 2.56 0.09
C MET A 157 -11.92 3.84 0.28
N TYR A 158 -11.45 4.79 1.08
CA TYR A 158 -12.08 6.10 1.24
C TYR A 158 -12.10 6.89 -0.07
N ASP A 159 -10.97 7.00 -0.76
CA ASP A 159 -10.87 7.71 -2.03
C ASP A 159 -11.78 7.10 -3.12
N ALA A 160 -11.89 5.79 -3.11
CA ALA A 160 -12.70 5.07 -4.08
C ALA A 160 -14.22 5.24 -3.85
N THR A 161 -14.65 5.26 -2.59
CA THR A 161 -16.07 5.17 -2.19
C THR A 161 -16.65 6.45 -1.61
N GLY A 162 -15.82 7.34 -1.07
CA GLY A 162 -16.23 8.48 -0.26
C GLY A 162 -16.78 8.11 1.14
N ASN A 163 -16.66 6.86 1.56
CA ASN A 163 -17.15 6.41 2.85
C ASN A 163 -16.24 6.86 3.99
N GLN A 164 -16.69 7.85 4.75
CA GLN A 164 -15.95 8.48 5.86
C GLN A 164 -15.47 7.48 6.92
N THR A 165 -16.17 6.36 7.09
CA THR A 165 -15.79 5.32 8.05
C THR A 165 -14.38 4.78 7.83
N TYR A 166 -13.95 4.67 6.55
CA TYR A 166 -12.62 4.18 6.22
C TYR A 166 -11.54 5.19 6.56
N TYR A 167 -11.77 6.48 6.26
CA TYR A 167 -10.87 7.56 6.66
C TYR A 167 -10.73 7.65 8.18
N ASP A 168 -11.86 7.66 8.90
CA ASP A 168 -11.86 7.78 10.36
C ASP A 168 -11.10 6.61 11.01
N ALA A 169 -11.31 5.39 10.51
CA ALA A 169 -10.58 4.23 10.97
C ALA A 169 -9.07 4.32 10.68
N ALA A 170 -8.69 4.76 9.49
CA ALA A 170 -7.29 4.94 9.12
C ALA A 170 -6.61 5.96 10.02
N LYS A 171 -7.21 7.15 10.16
CA LYS A 171 -6.70 8.23 11.01
C LYS A 171 -6.58 7.78 12.47
N GLN A 172 -7.64 7.20 13.02
CA GLN A 172 -7.63 6.74 14.41
C GLN A 172 -6.62 5.62 14.64
N THR A 173 -6.44 4.71 13.68
CA THR A 173 -5.41 3.67 13.77
C THR A 173 -4.00 4.27 13.75
N TRP A 174 -3.76 5.31 12.96
CA TRP A 174 -2.52 6.06 12.99
C TRP A 174 -2.27 6.67 14.36
N ASP A 175 -3.24 7.43 14.85
CA ASP A 175 -3.10 8.19 16.11
C ASP A 175 -2.97 7.29 17.34
N GLU A 176 -3.63 6.13 17.36
CA GLU A 176 -3.62 5.22 18.52
C GLU A 176 -2.55 4.12 18.45
N CYS A 177 -2.23 3.63 17.25
CA CYS A 177 -1.44 2.40 17.13
C CYS A 177 -0.09 2.59 16.44
N VAL A 178 0.08 3.61 15.60
CA VAL A 178 1.31 3.78 14.84
C VAL A 178 2.17 4.89 15.44
N TRP A 179 1.68 6.13 15.38
CA TRP A 179 2.49 7.27 15.77
C TRP A 179 2.99 7.23 17.22
N PRO A 180 2.23 6.80 18.25
CA PRO A 180 2.73 6.72 19.62
C PRO A 180 3.97 5.83 19.81
N ARG A 181 4.29 4.96 18.85
CA ARG A 181 5.50 4.11 18.92
C ARG A 181 6.80 4.88 18.72
N HIS A 182 6.76 6.10 18.18
CA HIS A 182 7.96 6.93 18.05
C HIS A 182 8.59 7.24 19.42
N GLU A 183 7.77 7.30 20.49
CA GLU A 183 8.23 7.50 21.85
C GLU A 183 9.05 6.33 22.42
N LEU A 184 8.96 5.16 21.78
CA LEU A 184 9.73 3.98 22.18
C LEU A 184 11.19 4.06 21.73
N THR A 185 11.52 4.95 20.81
CA THR A 185 12.86 5.10 20.24
C THR A 185 13.48 6.43 20.65
N GLN A 186 14.81 6.47 20.76
CA GLN A 186 15.53 7.70 21.17
C GLN A 186 15.56 8.76 20.05
N SER A 187 15.46 8.33 18.81
CA SER A 187 15.55 9.21 17.63
C SER A 187 14.19 9.59 17.05
N GLY A 188 13.09 9.08 17.64
CA GLY A 188 11.75 9.45 17.22
C GLY A 188 11.23 8.71 15.97
N TRP A 189 12.01 7.80 15.37
CA TRP A 189 11.51 6.96 14.28
C TRP A 189 10.53 5.90 14.78
N LEU A 190 9.80 5.29 13.87
CA LEU A 190 8.90 4.18 14.19
C LEU A 190 9.66 2.85 14.16
N PRO A 191 9.60 2.04 15.25
CA PRO A 191 10.20 0.72 15.28
C PRO A 191 9.40 -0.28 14.43
N TRP A 192 10.07 -1.35 13.98
CA TRP A 192 9.39 -2.43 13.25
C TRP A 192 8.25 -3.06 14.05
N LYS A 193 8.54 -3.35 15.32
CA LYS A 193 7.54 -3.78 16.31
C LYS A 193 7.96 -3.30 17.68
N TRP A 194 7.04 -3.29 18.61
CA TRP A 194 7.30 -2.76 19.95
C TRP A 194 8.43 -3.48 20.71
N SER A 195 8.78 -4.71 20.34
CA SER A 195 9.88 -5.50 20.92
C SER A 195 11.19 -5.47 20.11
N ASP A 196 11.20 -4.74 18.99
CA ASP A 196 12.36 -4.56 18.13
C ASP A 196 12.44 -3.09 17.71
N LEU A 197 13.24 -2.34 18.46
CA LEU A 197 13.30 -0.88 18.38
C LEU A 197 14.40 -0.36 17.44
N GLY A 198 15.02 -1.24 16.66
CA GLY A 198 16.02 -0.84 15.66
C GLY A 198 15.40 -0.07 14.49
N PRO A 199 16.22 0.71 13.78
CA PRO A 199 15.78 1.37 12.55
C PRO A 199 15.35 0.31 11.52
N ASN A 200 14.25 0.61 10.81
CA ASN A 200 13.69 -0.32 9.86
C ASN A 200 13.03 0.41 8.68
N GLU A 201 13.64 0.27 7.52
CA GLU A 201 13.20 0.88 6.26
C GLU A 201 11.85 0.34 5.79
N CYS A 202 11.54 -0.92 6.13
CA CYS A 202 10.24 -1.53 5.80
C CYS A 202 9.08 -0.81 6.51
N THR A 203 9.35 -0.23 7.68
CA THR A 203 8.37 0.47 8.51
C THR A 203 8.23 1.93 8.11
N ASN A 204 9.34 2.66 8.06
CA ASN A 204 9.31 4.12 7.97
C ASN A 204 8.94 4.63 6.57
N GLY A 205 9.15 3.86 5.51
CA GLY A 205 8.65 4.18 4.18
C GLY A 205 7.11 4.23 4.10
N PRO A 206 6.40 3.14 4.39
CA PRO A 206 4.93 3.14 4.44
C PRO A 206 4.36 4.11 5.48
N ALA A 207 5.02 4.30 6.61
CA ALA A 207 4.61 5.26 7.63
C ALA A 207 4.64 6.70 7.12
N ALA A 208 5.72 7.09 6.43
CA ALA A 208 5.83 8.41 5.81
C ALA A 208 4.71 8.64 4.77
N ILE A 209 4.37 7.61 3.98
CA ILE A 209 3.23 7.68 3.03
C ILE A 209 1.92 7.90 3.78
N ALA A 210 1.65 7.14 4.85
CA ALA A 210 0.42 7.26 5.62
C ALA A 210 0.28 8.64 6.27
N ALA A 211 1.33 9.16 6.90
CA ALA A 211 1.35 10.49 7.50
C ALA A 211 1.19 11.60 6.44
N ALA A 212 1.91 11.53 5.32
CA ALA A 212 1.79 12.49 4.23
C ALA A 212 0.36 12.49 3.63
N THR A 213 -0.28 11.33 3.55
CA THR A 213 -1.67 11.22 3.10
C THR A 213 -2.64 11.90 4.10
N LEU A 214 -2.44 11.71 5.41
CA LEU A 214 -3.20 12.43 6.44
C LEU A 214 -3.02 13.95 6.34
N ALA A 215 -1.79 14.40 6.06
CA ALA A 215 -1.51 15.81 5.84
C ALA A 215 -2.29 16.38 4.63
N GLN A 216 -2.37 15.63 3.53
CA GLN A 216 -3.14 16.03 2.35
C GLN A 216 -4.62 16.19 2.68
N TYR A 217 -5.22 15.25 3.39
CA TYR A 217 -6.63 15.33 3.79
C TYR A 217 -6.88 16.46 4.78
N SER A 218 -5.99 16.65 5.76
CA SER A 218 -6.10 17.73 6.73
C SER A 218 -6.06 19.09 6.04
N ARG A 219 -5.15 19.28 5.09
CA ARG A 219 -5.06 20.50 4.27
C ARG A 219 -6.29 20.70 3.40
N ALA A 220 -6.79 19.67 2.75
CA ALA A 220 -8.00 19.72 1.94
C ALA A 220 -9.24 20.07 2.77
N ALA A 221 -9.26 19.70 4.06
CA ALA A 221 -10.30 20.08 5.01
C ALA A 221 -10.08 21.49 5.62
N GLY A 222 -9.02 22.22 5.24
CA GLY A 222 -8.70 23.56 5.75
C GLY A 222 -8.05 23.55 7.15
N ASN A 223 -7.60 22.40 7.63
CA ASN A 223 -6.91 22.28 8.92
C ASN A 223 -5.38 22.26 8.72
N GLU A 224 -4.80 23.45 8.55
CA GLU A 224 -3.34 23.59 8.30
C GLU A 224 -2.50 23.19 9.51
N GLU A 225 -2.99 23.36 10.74
CA GLU A 225 -2.27 22.95 11.95
C GLU A 225 -2.08 21.43 11.97
N ALA A 226 -3.14 20.66 11.81
CA ALA A 226 -3.06 19.21 11.71
C ALA A 226 -2.27 18.76 10.48
N ALA A 227 -2.39 19.48 9.36
CA ALA A 227 -1.61 19.18 8.16
C ALA A 227 -0.11 19.31 8.43
N GLN A 228 0.33 20.37 9.11
CA GLN A 228 1.73 20.57 9.46
C GLN A 228 2.23 19.49 10.41
N GLU A 229 1.44 19.12 11.42
CA GLU A 229 1.79 18.03 12.33
C GLU A 229 2.05 16.72 11.60
N TYR A 230 1.17 16.33 10.67
CA TYR A 230 1.37 15.12 9.86
C TYR A 230 2.52 15.24 8.85
N ILE A 231 2.81 16.44 8.34
CA ILE A 231 4.02 16.67 7.53
C ILE A 231 5.27 16.40 8.36
N ASP A 232 5.34 16.93 9.58
CA ASP A 232 6.50 16.75 10.47
C ASP A 232 6.70 15.27 10.81
N GLN A 233 5.60 14.53 11.04
CA GLN A 233 5.63 13.08 11.24
C GLN A 233 6.13 12.33 10.00
N ALA A 234 5.65 12.71 8.80
CA ALA A 234 6.08 12.12 7.55
C ALA A 234 7.58 12.36 7.28
N CYS A 235 8.06 13.58 7.52
CA CYS A 235 9.47 13.92 7.40
C CYS A 235 10.32 13.11 8.38
N THR A 236 9.91 12.98 9.64
CA THR A 236 10.62 12.17 10.63
C THR A 236 10.80 10.71 10.17
N CYS A 237 9.75 10.11 9.63
CA CYS A 237 9.82 8.75 9.09
C CYS A 237 10.69 8.68 7.83
N PHE A 238 10.60 9.66 6.93
CA PHE A 238 11.41 9.70 5.72
C PHE A 238 12.89 9.87 6.04
N ASP A 239 13.23 10.81 6.92
CA ASP A 239 14.62 11.09 7.31
C ASP A 239 15.28 9.85 7.91
N GLN A 240 14.54 9.02 8.65
CA GLN A 240 15.06 7.76 9.16
C GLN A 240 15.48 6.81 8.00
N ASN A 241 14.75 6.76 6.91
CA ASN A 241 15.15 5.98 5.74
C ASN A 241 16.41 6.55 5.08
N ILE A 242 16.53 7.87 5.03
CA ILE A 242 17.74 8.53 4.49
C ILE A 242 18.94 8.26 5.38
N ASP A 243 18.78 8.29 6.70
CA ASP A 243 19.86 8.02 7.66
C ASP A 243 20.45 6.60 7.55
N VAL A 244 19.64 5.62 7.15
CA VAL A 244 20.08 4.23 6.97
C VAL A 244 20.41 3.88 5.51
N MET A 245 20.33 4.86 4.62
CA MET A 245 20.65 4.65 3.20
C MET A 245 22.16 4.43 3.00
N ALA A 246 22.52 3.42 2.25
CA ALA A 246 23.88 3.17 1.86
C ALA A 246 24.40 4.25 0.87
N SER A 247 25.71 4.36 0.75
CA SER A 247 26.36 5.36 -0.13
C SER A 247 26.03 5.20 -1.63
N ASP A 248 25.54 4.05 -2.02
CA ASP A 248 25.08 3.76 -3.39
C ASP A 248 23.58 4.05 -3.59
N GLY A 249 22.89 4.55 -2.54
CA GLY A 249 21.48 4.89 -2.56
C GLY A 249 20.54 3.72 -2.24
N THR A 250 21.06 2.57 -1.85
CA THR A 250 20.22 1.44 -1.45
C THR A 250 19.76 1.53 0.00
N LEU A 251 18.53 1.09 0.25
CA LEU A 251 17.96 0.99 1.59
C LEU A 251 18.03 -0.45 2.09
N GLY A 252 18.58 -0.60 3.30
CA GLY A 252 18.69 -1.88 3.97
C GLY A 252 19.88 -2.73 3.52
N SER A 253 20.24 -3.71 4.33
CA SER A 253 21.33 -4.66 4.05
C SER A 253 20.98 -5.66 2.94
N THR A 254 19.70 -5.88 2.70
CA THR A 254 19.16 -6.67 1.59
C THR A 254 18.12 -5.81 0.89
N PRO A 255 18.51 -4.99 -0.10
CA PRO A 255 17.62 -4.03 -0.70
C PRO A 255 16.45 -4.74 -1.39
N LEU A 256 15.25 -4.45 -0.89
CA LEU A 256 13.99 -4.91 -1.45
C LEU A 256 13.41 -3.82 -2.35
N SER A 257 12.85 -4.20 -3.49
CA SER A 257 12.28 -3.23 -4.43
C SER A 257 11.17 -2.38 -3.81
N TYR A 258 10.39 -2.95 -2.89
CA TYR A 258 9.30 -2.20 -2.26
C TYR A 258 9.81 -1.15 -1.25
N THR A 259 10.91 -1.37 -0.54
CA THR A 259 11.49 -0.35 0.36
C THR A 259 12.00 0.85 -0.42
N GLN A 260 12.64 0.60 -1.57
CA GLN A 260 13.04 1.66 -2.48
C GLN A 260 11.82 2.44 -3.00
N GLY A 261 10.80 1.72 -3.46
CA GLY A 261 9.57 2.31 -4.00
C GLY A 261 8.78 3.12 -2.97
N THR A 262 8.66 2.63 -1.74
CA THR A 262 7.98 3.37 -0.67
C THR A 262 8.74 4.62 -0.23
N CYS A 263 10.07 4.57 -0.20
CA CYS A 263 10.89 5.76 0.08
C CYS A 263 10.70 6.83 -1.01
N MET A 264 10.75 6.44 -2.29
CA MET A 264 10.51 7.34 -3.42
C MET A 264 9.11 7.97 -3.37
N GLU A 265 8.09 7.18 -3.08
CA GLU A 265 6.71 7.69 -2.97
C GLU A 265 6.55 8.63 -1.77
N ALA A 266 7.13 8.30 -0.63
CA ALA A 266 7.15 9.17 0.54
C ALA A 266 7.78 10.53 0.21
N GLY A 267 8.97 10.55 -0.38
CA GLY A 267 9.63 11.78 -0.81
C GLY A 267 8.77 12.59 -1.79
N ARG A 268 8.18 11.94 -2.79
CA ARG A 268 7.26 12.59 -3.73
C ARG A 268 6.07 13.26 -3.05
N LEU A 269 5.46 12.60 -2.06
CA LEU A 269 4.32 13.16 -1.32
C LEU A 269 4.75 14.34 -0.44
N ILE A 270 5.86 14.21 0.28
CA ILE A 270 6.40 15.29 1.12
C ILE A 270 6.77 16.49 0.25
N TRP A 271 7.47 16.27 -0.87
CA TRP A 271 7.76 17.35 -1.82
C TRP A 271 6.50 18.08 -2.29
N LYS A 272 5.43 17.36 -2.62
CA LYS A 272 4.15 17.98 -3.02
C LYS A 272 3.51 18.80 -1.91
N LEU A 273 3.70 18.41 -0.67
CA LEU A 273 3.14 19.11 0.49
C LEU A 273 3.96 20.34 0.87
N THR A 274 5.28 20.28 0.75
CA THR A 274 6.20 21.30 1.25
C THR A 274 6.77 22.20 0.16
N GLY A 275 6.88 21.70 -1.06
CA GLY A 275 7.64 22.33 -2.14
C GLY A 275 9.15 22.20 -1.99
N ASP A 276 9.64 21.51 -0.95
CA ASP A 276 11.06 21.30 -0.72
C ASP A 276 11.57 20.18 -1.65
N THR A 277 12.55 20.51 -2.47
CA THR A 277 13.18 19.60 -3.44
C THR A 277 14.28 18.73 -2.83
N GLY A 278 14.49 18.83 -1.53
CA GLY A 278 15.37 17.94 -0.77
C GLY A 278 14.79 16.54 -0.56
N TYR A 279 13.47 16.42 -0.76
CA TYR A 279 12.72 15.17 -0.66
C TYR A 279 12.53 14.48 -1.99
#